data_7a148dd9aa26aa8d69eb899e43477c16
#
_entry.id   7a148dd9aa26aa8d69eb899e43477c16
#
_cell.length_a   1.000
_cell.length_b   1.000
_cell.length_c   1.000
_cell.angle_alpha   90.00
_cell.angle_beta   90.00
_cell.angle_gamma   90.00
#
_symmetry.space_group_name_H-M   'P 1'
#
loop_
_entity.id
_entity.type
_entity.pdbx_description
1 polymer ?
#
loop_
_entity_poly.entity_id
_entity_poly.type
_entity_poly.pdbx_seq_one_letter_code
_entity_poly.pdbx_strand_id
1 'polypeptide(L)'
;GAVLDGMAAGLPVDEAFLAACMDKRRARGDGLSTPRVEGDAVQFLSGVVNGRTTGTAIALMIENQNTRSGDYAKTADLLRPGHADYTAYAKYHGYQDARGGGHFSGRVTAALVAGGALVLGALNRAGIEIVTHIGRCAGIGDIPFALDDPAALAAQAEALLNKSEGFALLDGSVEEPMKAAIRAAGAEGDSVGGVLETAILGLPAGIGEPYFDSVESEIAHLAFSIPAVKGIEFGTGFGFAGLRGSEANDAFRMTAEGAVVLSLIHISEPTRPY
;
A
#
# COMPACT_ATOMS: atom_id res chain seq x y z
N GLY A 1 -6.56 12.79 -10.01
CA GLY A 1 -5.61 13.64 -9.32
C GLY A 1 -5.72 13.54 -7.80
N ALA A 2 -4.77 14.12 -7.12
CA ALA A 2 -4.76 14.25 -5.66
C ALA A 2 -4.20 15.62 -5.25
N VAL A 3 -4.49 16.00 -4.01
CA VAL A 3 -3.88 17.14 -3.35
C VAL A 3 -3.23 16.64 -2.08
N LEU A 4 -1.93 16.94 -1.90
CA LEU A 4 -1.18 16.67 -0.69
C LEU A 4 -0.88 17.99 0.01
N ASP A 5 -1.05 18.01 1.31
CA ASP A 5 -0.69 19.14 2.15
C ASP A 5 0.23 18.67 3.28
N GLY A 6 0.94 19.63 3.92
CA GLY A 6 1.82 19.34 5.05
C GLY A 6 3.26 18.92 4.71
N MET A 7 3.64 18.81 3.44
CA MET A 7 5.04 18.54 3.08
C MET A 7 5.91 19.79 3.33
N ALA A 8 7.05 19.61 3.98
CA ALA A 8 7.99 20.69 4.25
C ALA A 8 8.53 21.31 2.94
N ALA A 9 8.85 22.61 2.98
CA ALA A 9 9.47 23.30 1.84
C ALA A 9 10.90 22.81 1.58
N GLY A 10 11.31 22.81 0.31
CA GLY A 10 12.68 22.52 -0.10
C GLY A 10 13.02 21.04 -0.24
N LEU A 11 12.10 20.11 0.01
CA LEU A 11 12.34 18.68 -0.20
C LEU A 11 12.53 18.41 -1.68
N PRO A 12 13.55 17.65 -2.10
CA PRO A 12 13.73 17.27 -3.49
C PRO A 12 12.62 16.29 -3.93
N VAL A 13 12.07 16.54 -5.12
CA VAL A 13 11.12 15.64 -5.79
C VAL A 13 11.92 14.80 -6.79
N ASP A 14 12.03 13.50 -6.50
CA ASP A 14 12.69 12.54 -7.37
C ASP A 14 11.64 11.97 -8.36
N GLU A 15 11.62 12.55 -9.56
CA GLU A 15 10.68 12.13 -10.61
C GLU A 15 10.97 10.71 -11.13
N ALA A 16 12.23 10.27 -11.09
CA ALA A 16 12.59 8.92 -11.50
C ALA A 16 12.08 7.88 -10.49
N PHE A 17 12.24 8.15 -9.19
CA PHE A 17 11.67 7.32 -8.14
C PHE A 17 10.14 7.29 -8.20
N LEU A 18 9.50 8.45 -8.41
CA LEU A 18 8.06 8.55 -8.60
C LEU A 18 7.59 7.68 -9.79
N ALA A 19 8.27 7.79 -10.92
CA ALA A 19 7.96 7.00 -12.11
C ALA A 19 8.13 5.49 -11.85
N ALA A 20 9.18 5.07 -11.13
CA ALA A 20 9.39 3.69 -10.76
C ALA A 20 8.28 3.14 -9.84
N CYS A 21 7.80 3.94 -8.87
CA CYS A 21 6.66 3.58 -8.03
C CYS A 21 5.38 3.43 -8.85
N MET A 22 5.13 4.34 -9.80
CA MET A 22 3.97 4.26 -10.70
C MET A 22 4.06 3.03 -11.62
N ASP A 23 5.25 2.66 -12.07
CA ASP A 23 5.48 1.50 -12.94
C ASP A 23 5.19 0.17 -12.24
N LYS A 24 5.48 0.06 -10.94
CA LYS A 24 5.11 -1.13 -10.13
C LYS A 24 3.59 -1.38 -10.11
N ARG A 25 2.78 -0.34 -10.21
CA ARG A 25 1.31 -0.40 -10.29
C ARG A 25 0.79 -0.72 -11.69
N ARG A 26 1.55 -0.43 -12.73
CA ARG A 26 1.09 -0.52 -14.12
C ARG A 26 0.77 -1.96 -14.52
N ALA A 27 -0.35 -2.14 -15.22
CA ALA A 27 -0.68 -3.42 -15.85
C ALA A 27 0.34 -3.75 -16.95
N ARG A 28 0.84 -4.98 -16.95
CA ARG A 28 1.93 -5.44 -17.84
C ARG A 28 1.45 -6.26 -19.03
N GLY A 29 0.15 -6.55 -19.12
CA GLY A 29 -0.40 -7.41 -20.17
C GLY A 29 0.07 -8.87 -20.07
N ASP A 30 0.44 -9.32 -18.89
CA ASP A 30 0.98 -10.64 -18.56
C ASP A 30 -0.11 -11.72 -18.30
N GLY A 31 -1.37 -11.35 -18.51
CA GLY A 31 -2.53 -12.20 -18.21
C GLY A 31 -2.86 -12.36 -16.73
N LEU A 32 -2.14 -11.66 -15.84
CA LEU A 32 -2.39 -11.62 -14.40
C LEU A 32 -3.10 -10.35 -13.97
N SER A 33 -3.00 -9.30 -14.78
CA SER A 33 -3.58 -7.99 -14.53
C SER A 33 -4.53 -7.59 -15.67
N THR A 34 -5.21 -6.44 -15.49
CA THR A 34 -6.10 -5.90 -16.54
C THR A 34 -5.34 -5.70 -17.86
N PRO A 35 -5.98 -5.96 -19.01
CA PRO A 35 -5.36 -5.72 -20.33
C PRO A 35 -5.18 -4.24 -20.67
N ARG A 36 -5.70 -3.32 -19.84
CA ARG A 36 -5.58 -1.87 -20.07
C ARG A 36 -4.21 -1.40 -19.61
N VAL A 37 -3.37 -1.04 -20.57
CA VAL A 37 -2.07 -0.39 -20.33
C VAL A 37 -2.25 1.11 -20.48
N GLU A 38 -1.88 1.87 -19.44
CA GLU A 38 -1.92 3.34 -19.43
C GLU A 38 -0.56 3.90 -19.03
N GLY A 39 -0.22 5.09 -19.51
CA GLY A 39 1.09 5.71 -19.27
C GLY A 39 1.29 6.20 -17.85
N ASP A 40 0.20 6.55 -17.15
CA ASP A 40 0.16 7.02 -15.74
C ASP A 40 1.16 8.14 -15.42
N ALA A 41 1.48 9.02 -16.40
CA ALA A 41 2.37 10.14 -16.19
C ALA A 41 1.78 11.12 -15.17
N VAL A 42 2.57 11.48 -14.17
CA VAL A 42 2.18 12.43 -13.13
C VAL A 42 2.56 13.83 -13.53
N GLN A 43 1.60 14.74 -13.46
CA GLN A 43 1.80 16.17 -13.70
C GLN A 43 1.61 16.95 -12.39
N PHE A 44 2.56 17.80 -12.04
CA PHE A 44 2.43 18.72 -10.91
C PHE A 44 1.78 20.01 -11.37
N LEU A 45 0.65 20.36 -10.76
CA LEU A 45 -0.10 21.58 -11.04
C LEU A 45 0.25 22.71 -10.08
N SER A 46 0.69 22.37 -8.86
CA SER A 46 1.13 23.31 -7.83
C SER A 46 2.05 22.62 -6.82
N GLY A 47 2.68 23.43 -5.95
CA GLY A 47 3.43 22.92 -4.79
C GLY A 47 4.84 22.39 -5.10
N VAL A 48 5.27 22.37 -6.38
CA VAL A 48 6.61 21.97 -6.80
C VAL A 48 7.19 23.02 -7.77
N VAL A 49 8.39 23.48 -7.49
CA VAL A 49 9.14 24.43 -8.33
C VAL A 49 10.59 23.99 -8.40
N ASN A 50 11.15 23.94 -9.58
CA ASN A 50 12.54 23.51 -9.83
C ASN A 50 12.91 22.18 -9.14
N GLY A 51 12.00 21.20 -9.21
CA GLY A 51 12.20 19.88 -8.62
C GLY A 51 12.20 19.84 -7.09
N ARG A 52 11.64 20.86 -6.43
CA ARG A 52 11.54 20.94 -4.97
C ARG A 52 10.14 21.35 -4.53
N THR A 53 9.72 20.85 -3.37
CA THR A 53 8.47 21.24 -2.71
C THR A 53 8.54 22.69 -2.24
N THR A 54 7.43 23.41 -2.33
CA THR A 54 7.34 24.81 -1.91
C THR A 54 6.86 25.00 -0.46
N GLY A 55 6.37 23.93 0.19
CA GLY A 55 5.71 24.00 1.50
C GLY A 55 4.22 24.37 1.41
N THR A 56 3.70 24.58 0.22
CA THR A 56 2.26 24.75 -0.03
C THR A 56 1.66 23.45 -0.57
N ALA A 57 0.34 23.37 -0.63
CA ALA A 57 -0.36 22.18 -1.14
C ALA A 57 0.13 21.78 -2.55
N ILE A 58 0.47 20.51 -2.71
CA ILE A 58 0.89 19.91 -3.96
C ILE A 58 -0.35 19.33 -4.64
N ALA A 59 -0.75 19.91 -5.76
CA ALA A 59 -1.76 19.32 -6.62
C ALA A 59 -1.09 18.53 -7.73
N LEU A 60 -1.50 17.27 -7.89
CA LEU A 60 -1.02 16.40 -8.97
C LEU A 60 -2.19 15.86 -9.79
N MET A 61 -1.92 15.62 -11.08
CA MET A 61 -2.87 15.08 -12.02
C MET A 61 -2.26 13.92 -12.80
N ILE A 62 -3.08 12.90 -13.03
CA ILE A 62 -2.79 11.78 -13.92
C ILE A 62 -3.92 11.73 -14.93
N GLU A 63 -3.61 11.94 -16.19
CA GLU A 63 -4.60 11.91 -17.26
C GLU A 63 -5.10 10.49 -17.52
N ASN A 64 -6.39 10.35 -17.76
CA ASN A 64 -6.97 9.12 -18.26
C ASN A 64 -7.05 9.18 -19.78
N GLN A 65 -6.08 8.57 -20.46
CA GLN A 65 -5.97 8.61 -21.93
C GLN A 65 -6.82 7.53 -22.62
N ASN A 66 -7.30 6.52 -21.89
CA ASN A 66 -8.06 5.40 -22.48
C ASN A 66 -9.54 5.43 -22.04
N THR A 67 -10.21 6.54 -22.30
CA THR A 67 -11.63 6.71 -21.98
C THR A 67 -12.51 6.10 -23.07
N ARG A 68 -13.34 5.11 -22.73
CA ARG A 68 -14.37 4.52 -23.60
C ARG A 68 -15.76 4.85 -23.07
N SER A 69 -16.09 6.12 -23.02
CA SER A 69 -17.35 6.61 -22.44
C SER A 69 -18.61 6.01 -23.10
N GLY A 70 -18.54 5.64 -24.39
CA GLY A 70 -19.65 5.03 -25.12
C GLY A 70 -20.05 3.63 -24.65
N ASP A 71 -19.10 2.87 -24.09
CA ASP A 71 -19.34 1.51 -23.63
C ASP A 71 -20.27 1.47 -22.39
N TYR A 72 -20.30 2.57 -21.62
CA TYR A 72 -21.06 2.67 -20.37
C TYR A 72 -22.47 3.25 -20.55
N ALA A 73 -22.78 3.88 -21.68
CA ALA A 73 -24.05 4.52 -21.93
C ALA A 73 -25.25 3.53 -21.89
N LYS A 74 -25.01 2.28 -22.34
CA LYS A 74 -26.05 1.23 -22.37
C LYS A 74 -26.24 0.51 -21.04
N THR A 75 -25.31 0.65 -20.10
CA THR A 75 -25.28 -0.07 -18.82
C THR A 75 -25.31 0.86 -17.62
N ALA A 76 -25.50 2.16 -17.84
CA ALA A 76 -25.49 3.19 -16.80
C ALA A 76 -26.50 2.91 -15.66
N ASP A 77 -27.64 2.30 -16.03
CA ASP A 77 -28.71 1.94 -15.08
C ASP A 77 -28.59 0.51 -14.52
N LEU A 78 -27.56 -0.25 -14.93
CA LEU A 78 -27.30 -1.60 -14.45
C LEU A 78 -26.28 -1.57 -13.31
N LEU A 79 -26.77 -1.82 -12.10
CA LEU A 79 -25.93 -1.85 -10.90
C LEU A 79 -25.17 -3.18 -10.84
N ARG A 80 -23.86 -3.13 -10.82
CA ARG A 80 -22.98 -4.33 -10.82
C ARG A 80 -22.93 -4.96 -9.43
N PRO A 81 -23.17 -6.27 -9.28
CA PRO A 81 -22.92 -6.98 -8.04
C PRO A 81 -21.43 -6.88 -7.63
N GLY A 82 -21.15 -6.77 -6.34
CA GLY A 82 -19.79 -6.67 -5.83
C GLY A 82 -19.08 -5.34 -6.09
N HIS A 83 -19.76 -4.35 -6.68
CA HIS A 83 -19.28 -2.98 -6.89
C HIS A 83 -20.10 -1.98 -6.04
N ALA A 84 -19.59 -0.75 -5.90
CA ALA A 84 -20.26 0.28 -5.12
C ALA A 84 -21.43 0.99 -5.84
N ASP A 85 -21.88 0.50 -7.00
CA ASP A 85 -22.88 1.17 -7.84
C ASP A 85 -24.19 1.41 -7.11
N TYR A 86 -24.71 0.38 -6.40
CA TYR A 86 -25.96 0.49 -5.65
C TYR A 86 -25.85 1.51 -4.50
N THR A 87 -24.78 1.41 -3.71
CA THR A 87 -24.57 2.32 -2.58
C THR A 87 -24.29 3.75 -3.04
N ALA A 88 -23.59 3.91 -4.18
CA ALA A 88 -23.39 5.21 -4.81
C ALA A 88 -24.72 5.82 -5.29
N TYR A 89 -25.54 5.02 -5.96
CA TYR A 89 -26.88 5.45 -6.39
C TYR A 89 -27.73 5.93 -5.22
N ALA A 90 -27.79 5.13 -4.15
CA ALA A 90 -28.54 5.48 -2.95
C ALA A 90 -27.98 6.75 -2.26
N LYS A 91 -26.65 6.85 -2.12
CA LYS A 91 -26.00 7.99 -1.44
C LYS A 91 -26.11 9.29 -2.22
N TYR A 92 -25.94 9.22 -3.54
CA TYR A 92 -25.87 10.40 -4.41
C TYR A 92 -27.14 10.62 -5.22
N HIS A 93 -28.22 9.89 -4.91
CA HIS A 93 -29.55 10.05 -5.52
C HIS A 93 -29.55 9.95 -7.05
N GLY A 94 -28.67 9.12 -7.61
CA GLY A 94 -28.53 8.93 -9.05
C GLY A 94 -27.62 9.96 -9.75
N TYR A 95 -27.05 10.92 -9.05
CA TYR A 95 -26.14 11.94 -9.62
C TYR A 95 -24.65 11.53 -9.66
N GLN A 96 -24.34 10.30 -9.28
CA GLN A 96 -22.96 9.80 -9.38
C GLN A 96 -22.51 9.66 -10.83
N ASP A 97 -21.21 9.81 -11.08
CA ASP A 97 -20.63 9.48 -12.39
C ASP A 97 -20.57 7.95 -12.56
N ALA A 98 -21.46 7.39 -13.37
CA ALA A 98 -21.53 5.94 -13.63
C ALA A 98 -20.45 5.44 -14.60
N ARG A 99 -19.67 6.35 -15.23
CA ARG A 99 -18.67 5.99 -16.24
C ARG A 99 -17.48 5.29 -15.58
N GLY A 100 -17.21 4.04 -15.97
CA GLY A 100 -16.05 3.26 -15.52
C GLY A 100 -15.94 3.00 -14.03
N GLY A 101 -17.03 3.18 -13.27
CA GLY A 101 -17.06 3.07 -11.81
C GLY A 101 -16.78 4.37 -11.06
N GLY A 102 -16.53 5.46 -11.75
CA GLY A 102 -16.38 6.80 -11.17
C GLY A 102 -15.36 6.85 -10.04
N HIS A 103 -15.74 7.41 -8.90
CA HIS A 103 -14.92 7.52 -7.68
C HIS A 103 -14.59 6.18 -7.01
N PHE A 104 -15.32 5.11 -7.35
CA PHE A 104 -15.14 3.78 -6.75
C PHE A 104 -14.26 2.86 -7.61
N SER A 105 -13.76 3.37 -8.73
CA SER A 105 -12.84 2.61 -9.58
C SER A 105 -11.48 2.42 -8.91
N GLY A 106 -10.93 1.21 -8.98
CA GLY A 106 -9.55 0.94 -8.56
C GLY A 106 -8.51 1.81 -9.29
N ARG A 107 -8.86 2.39 -10.44
CA ARG A 107 -8.05 3.36 -11.18
C ARG A 107 -7.69 4.60 -10.34
N VAL A 108 -8.56 5.03 -9.44
CA VAL A 108 -8.35 6.21 -8.57
C VAL A 108 -7.15 6.03 -7.65
N THR A 109 -6.78 4.79 -7.32
CA THR A 109 -5.58 4.48 -6.50
C THR A 109 -4.27 4.93 -7.15
N ALA A 110 -4.22 5.21 -8.46
CA ALA A 110 -3.05 5.81 -9.10
C ALA A 110 -2.63 7.13 -8.44
N ALA A 111 -3.59 7.94 -8.04
CA ALA A 111 -3.33 9.20 -7.34
C ALA A 111 -2.78 8.98 -5.91
N LEU A 112 -3.23 7.92 -5.22
CA LEU A 112 -2.69 7.52 -3.91
C LEU A 112 -1.23 7.05 -4.05
N VAL A 113 -0.93 6.24 -5.06
CA VAL A 113 0.45 5.79 -5.32
C VAL A 113 1.37 6.96 -5.64
N ALA A 114 0.93 7.91 -6.47
CA ALA A 114 1.72 9.09 -6.79
C ALA A 114 2.00 9.97 -5.55
N GLY A 115 0.98 10.23 -4.73
CA GLY A 115 1.14 10.95 -3.48
C GLY A 115 2.03 10.20 -2.49
N GLY A 116 1.78 8.90 -2.32
CA GLY A 116 2.57 8.03 -1.45
C GLY A 116 4.04 7.97 -1.87
N ALA A 117 4.35 7.95 -3.17
CA ALA A 117 5.73 7.94 -3.66
C ALA A 117 6.50 9.23 -3.29
N LEU A 118 5.83 10.40 -3.30
CA LEU A 118 6.45 11.64 -2.83
C LEU A 118 6.82 11.58 -1.35
N VAL A 119 5.88 11.10 -0.53
CA VAL A 119 6.08 10.93 0.92
C VAL A 119 7.13 9.87 1.20
N LEU A 120 7.07 8.72 0.52
CA LEU A 120 8.03 7.64 0.66
C LEU A 120 9.46 8.10 0.34
N GLY A 121 9.63 8.89 -0.72
CA GLY A 121 10.93 9.50 -1.05
C GLY A 121 11.45 10.43 0.05
N ALA A 122 10.59 11.11 0.80
CA ALA A 122 10.96 11.92 1.96
C ALA A 122 11.32 11.04 3.18
N LEU A 123 10.53 9.99 3.44
CA LEU A 123 10.77 9.04 4.53
C LEU A 123 12.08 8.28 4.34
N ASN A 124 12.38 7.79 3.14
CA ASN A 124 13.64 7.11 2.84
C ASN A 124 14.85 7.99 3.14
N ARG A 125 14.77 9.30 2.84
CA ARG A 125 15.83 10.25 3.19
C ARG A 125 15.96 10.48 4.70
N ALA A 126 14.90 10.27 5.45
CA ALA A 126 14.89 10.30 6.92
C ALA A 126 15.33 8.97 7.55
N GLY A 127 15.67 7.97 6.75
CA GLY A 127 16.07 6.64 7.23
C GLY A 127 14.90 5.73 7.58
N ILE A 128 13.69 6.08 7.15
CA ILE A 128 12.49 5.24 7.34
C ILE A 128 12.21 4.50 6.05
N GLU A 129 12.24 3.19 6.09
CA GLU A 129 11.99 2.31 4.95
C GLU A 129 10.68 1.54 5.15
N ILE A 130 9.91 1.42 4.06
CA ILE A 130 8.66 0.65 4.05
C ILE A 130 8.79 -0.43 2.98
N VAL A 131 8.73 -1.68 3.40
CA VAL A 131 8.86 -2.84 2.53
C VAL A 131 7.64 -3.72 2.65
N THR A 132 7.17 -4.22 1.53
CA THR A 132 5.96 -5.05 1.45
C THR A 132 6.19 -6.23 0.54
N HIS A 133 5.72 -7.39 0.95
CA HIS A 133 5.68 -8.58 0.11
C HIS A 133 4.28 -9.22 0.12
N ILE A 134 4.08 -10.19 -0.77
CA ILE A 134 2.85 -10.99 -0.81
C ILE A 134 3.02 -12.13 0.21
N GLY A 135 2.51 -11.93 1.42
CA GLY A 135 2.57 -12.96 2.46
C GLY A 135 1.74 -14.20 2.13
N ARG A 136 0.64 -14.03 1.36
CA ARG A 136 -0.20 -15.15 0.89
C ARG A 136 -1.00 -14.77 -0.34
N CYS A 137 -1.16 -15.69 -1.30
CA CYS A 137 -2.06 -15.55 -2.44
C CYS A 137 -2.74 -16.88 -2.75
N ALA A 138 -4.06 -16.88 -2.90
CA ALA A 138 -4.86 -18.10 -3.17
C ALA A 138 -4.60 -19.24 -2.16
N GLY A 139 -4.31 -18.93 -0.91
CA GLY A 139 -3.96 -19.91 0.13
C GLY A 139 -2.49 -20.34 0.14
N ILE A 140 -1.69 -20.01 -0.89
CA ILE A 140 -0.25 -20.30 -0.97
C ILE A 140 0.50 -19.21 -0.19
N GLY A 141 1.26 -19.59 0.82
CA GLY A 141 2.03 -18.69 1.68
C GLY A 141 3.45 -18.47 1.18
N ASP A 142 3.97 -17.27 1.40
CA ASP A 142 5.39 -16.95 1.38
C ASP A 142 5.98 -17.12 2.79
N ILE A 143 7.29 -17.03 2.95
CA ILE A 143 7.93 -16.95 4.26
C ILE A 143 7.68 -15.59 4.89
N PRO A 144 7.42 -15.51 6.21
CA PRO A 144 7.18 -14.23 6.89
C PRO A 144 8.49 -13.43 7.06
N PHE A 145 8.36 -12.16 7.45
CA PHE A 145 9.49 -11.38 7.91
C PHE A 145 10.11 -11.98 9.19
N ALA A 146 11.44 -11.96 9.26
CA ALA A 146 12.21 -12.43 10.40
C ALA A 146 12.24 -11.37 11.52
N LEU A 147 11.10 -11.16 12.20
CA LEU A 147 10.92 -10.06 13.16
C LEU A 147 11.81 -10.19 14.39
N ASP A 148 12.23 -11.39 14.76
CA ASP A 148 13.12 -11.72 15.89
C ASP A 148 14.61 -11.64 15.56
N ASP A 149 14.98 -11.52 14.28
CA ASP A 149 16.34 -11.38 13.77
C ASP A 149 16.50 -10.08 12.95
N PRO A 150 16.99 -8.98 13.55
CA PRO A 150 17.12 -7.71 12.84
C PRO A 150 18.06 -7.78 11.61
N ALA A 151 19.08 -8.65 11.63
CA ALA A 151 19.98 -8.79 10.48
C ALA A 151 19.31 -9.51 9.32
N ALA A 152 18.56 -10.58 9.61
CA ALA A 152 17.77 -11.29 8.62
C ALA A 152 16.64 -10.38 8.06
N LEU A 153 15.96 -9.62 8.91
CA LEU A 153 14.93 -8.66 8.49
C LEU A 153 15.52 -7.59 7.56
N ALA A 154 16.68 -7.02 7.89
CA ALA A 154 17.34 -6.04 7.03
C ALA A 154 17.70 -6.64 5.66
N ALA A 155 18.22 -7.87 5.63
CA ALA A 155 18.52 -8.57 4.38
C ALA A 155 17.27 -8.85 3.54
N GLN A 156 16.16 -9.24 4.17
CA GLN A 156 14.87 -9.42 3.50
C GLN A 156 14.35 -8.09 2.92
N ALA A 157 14.45 -7.00 3.68
CA ALA A 157 14.06 -5.67 3.23
C ALA A 157 14.88 -5.22 2.02
N GLU A 158 16.22 -5.36 2.07
CA GLU A 158 17.10 -5.04 0.96
C GLU A 158 16.78 -5.85 -0.30
N ALA A 159 16.52 -7.14 -0.15
CA ALA A 159 16.15 -8.02 -1.25
C ALA A 159 14.84 -7.57 -1.94
N LEU A 160 13.83 -7.16 -1.16
CA LEU A 160 12.55 -6.66 -1.68
C LEU A 160 12.68 -5.28 -2.34
N LEU A 161 13.46 -4.37 -1.76
CA LEU A 161 13.70 -3.03 -2.32
C LEU A 161 14.43 -3.10 -3.67
N ASN A 162 15.37 -4.04 -3.81
CA ASN A 162 16.15 -4.25 -5.03
C ASN A 162 15.42 -5.10 -6.08
N LYS A 163 14.26 -5.68 -5.75
CA LYS A 163 13.48 -6.50 -6.68
C LYS A 163 12.79 -5.64 -7.73
N SER A 164 13.20 -5.79 -8.99
CA SER A 164 12.68 -5.02 -10.13
C SER A 164 11.58 -5.74 -10.90
N GLU A 165 11.52 -7.08 -10.83
CA GLU A 165 10.60 -7.90 -11.63
C GLU A 165 9.95 -9.01 -10.80
N GLY A 166 8.84 -9.53 -11.30
CA GLY A 166 8.08 -10.60 -10.66
C GLY A 166 7.23 -10.11 -9.47
N PHE A 167 6.75 -11.06 -8.69
CA PHE A 167 6.02 -10.78 -7.46
C PHE A 167 7.00 -10.38 -6.35
N ALA A 168 6.58 -9.48 -5.49
CA ALA A 168 7.32 -9.16 -4.27
C ALA A 168 7.19 -10.34 -3.30
N LEU A 169 8.17 -11.23 -3.30
CA LEU A 169 8.22 -12.46 -2.52
C LEU A 169 9.62 -12.62 -1.92
N LEU A 170 9.67 -13.19 -0.73
CA LEU A 170 10.90 -13.61 -0.05
C LEU A 170 11.34 -14.99 -0.53
N ASP A 171 10.39 -15.91 -0.75
CA ASP A 171 10.64 -17.21 -1.39
C ASP A 171 10.17 -17.18 -2.84
N GLY A 172 11.09 -17.08 -3.78
CA GLY A 172 10.76 -17.09 -5.21
C GLY A 172 10.15 -18.40 -5.71
N SER A 173 10.25 -19.49 -4.97
CA SER A 173 9.71 -20.80 -5.39
C SER A 173 8.18 -20.84 -5.42
N VAL A 174 7.51 -19.97 -4.65
CA VAL A 174 6.04 -19.89 -4.59
C VAL A 174 5.42 -19.00 -5.67
N GLU A 175 6.24 -18.28 -6.46
CA GLU A 175 5.76 -17.33 -7.47
C GLU A 175 4.91 -18.02 -8.56
N GLU A 176 5.43 -19.07 -9.19
CA GLU A 176 4.68 -19.77 -10.24
C GLU A 176 3.44 -20.49 -9.73
N PRO A 177 3.44 -21.17 -8.57
CA PRO A 177 2.21 -21.65 -7.95
C PRO A 177 1.13 -20.57 -7.75
N MET A 178 1.50 -19.38 -7.23
CA MET A 178 0.58 -18.27 -7.07
C MET A 178 0.02 -17.77 -8.40
N LYS A 179 0.89 -17.58 -9.40
CA LYS A 179 0.47 -17.17 -10.76
C LYS A 179 -0.45 -18.20 -11.42
N ALA A 180 -0.17 -19.49 -11.24
CA ALA A 180 -1.02 -20.55 -11.75
C ALA A 180 -2.42 -20.51 -11.14
N ALA A 181 -2.52 -20.29 -9.83
CA ALA A 181 -3.80 -20.14 -9.13
C ALA A 181 -4.60 -18.93 -9.62
N ILE A 182 -3.94 -17.79 -9.85
CA ILE A 182 -4.57 -16.58 -10.41
C ILE A 182 -5.09 -16.85 -11.82
N ARG A 183 -4.29 -17.50 -12.69
CA ARG A 183 -4.70 -17.82 -14.06
C ARG A 183 -5.86 -18.82 -14.10
N ALA A 184 -5.87 -19.80 -13.19
CA ALA A 184 -6.95 -20.78 -13.10
C ALA A 184 -8.28 -20.11 -12.73
N ALA A 185 -8.29 -19.25 -11.70
CA ALA A 185 -9.47 -18.49 -11.33
C ALA A 185 -9.94 -17.55 -12.46
N GLY A 186 -8.98 -16.85 -13.10
CA GLY A 186 -9.29 -15.97 -14.24
C GLY A 186 -9.90 -16.71 -15.44
N ALA A 187 -9.50 -17.95 -15.71
CA ALA A 187 -10.07 -18.78 -16.76
C ALA A 187 -11.55 -19.15 -16.49
N GLU A 188 -11.95 -19.20 -15.23
CA GLU A 188 -13.32 -19.43 -14.78
C GLU A 188 -14.13 -18.12 -14.63
N GLY A 189 -13.52 -16.97 -14.94
CA GLY A 189 -14.15 -15.65 -14.76
C GLY A 189 -14.23 -15.20 -13.29
N ASP A 190 -13.37 -15.76 -12.44
CA ASP A 190 -13.30 -15.50 -11.00
C ASP A 190 -11.96 -14.83 -10.61
N SER A 191 -11.75 -14.61 -9.31
CA SER A 191 -10.54 -13.99 -8.75
C SER A 191 -10.15 -14.67 -7.44
N VAL A 192 -8.90 -14.49 -7.04
CA VAL A 192 -8.37 -14.96 -5.76
C VAL A 192 -8.04 -13.79 -4.84
N GLY A 193 -8.10 -14.03 -3.54
CA GLY A 193 -7.66 -13.09 -2.52
C GLY A 193 -6.21 -13.33 -2.10
N GLY A 194 -5.69 -12.41 -1.28
CA GLY A 194 -4.34 -12.50 -0.73
C GLY A 194 -4.15 -11.69 0.53
N VAL A 195 -2.98 -11.83 1.11
CA VAL A 195 -2.48 -11.08 2.27
C VAL A 195 -1.16 -10.45 1.88
N LEU A 196 -1.01 -9.17 2.16
CA LEU A 196 0.27 -8.47 2.07
C LEU A 196 0.84 -8.35 3.49
N GLU A 197 2.13 -8.56 3.63
CA GLU A 197 2.87 -8.28 4.85
C GLU A 197 3.78 -7.08 4.62
N THR A 198 3.77 -6.12 5.55
CA THR A 198 4.52 -4.87 5.43
C THR A 198 5.34 -4.64 6.69
N ALA A 199 6.63 -4.37 6.52
CA ALA A 199 7.50 -3.91 7.58
C ALA A 199 7.86 -2.43 7.39
N ILE A 200 7.85 -1.68 8.49
CA ILE A 200 8.32 -0.30 8.55
C ILE A 200 9.58 -0.30 9.41
N LEU A 201 10.71 0.05 8.80
CA LEU A 201 12.02 0.06 9.45
C LEU A 201 12.46 1.50 9.72
N GLY A 202 13.20 1.70 10.80
CA GLY A 202 13.74 3.01 11.14
C GLY A 202 12.72 4.03 11.67
N LEU A 203 11.50 3.60 12.01
CA LEU A 203 10.50 4.48 12.59
C LEU A 203 10.95 4.92 14.00
N PRO A 204 11.12 6.24 14.27
CA PRO A 204 11.52 6.69 15.59
C PRO A 204 10.43 6.45 16.63
N ALA A 205 10.84 6.12 17.85
CA ALA A 205 9.90 6.01 18.97
C ALA A 205 9.24 7.37 19.27
N GLY A 206 7.99 7.34 19.74
CA GLY A 206 7.24 8.53 20.11
C GLY A 206 6.47 9.19 18.98
N ILE A 207 6.30 8.50 17.84
CA ILE A 207 5.39 8.92 16.76
C ILE A 207 3.97 8.45 17.08
N GLY A 208 2.99 9.26 16.65
CA GLY A 208 1.57 9.04 16.92
C GLY A 208 1.12 9.66 18.23
N GLU A 209 -0.19 9.68 18.44
CA GLU A 209 -0.83 10.30 19.59
C GLU A 209 -1.65 9.26 20.36
N PRO A 210 -1.79 9.41 21.69
CA PRO A 210 -2.58 8.47 22.48
C PRO A 210 -4.05 8.47 22.07
N TYR A 211 -4.65 7.27 22.13
CA TYR A 211 -6.02 6.89 21.85
C TYR A 211 -6.37 6.83 20.37
N PHE A 212 -6.71 7.94 19.71
CA PHE A 212 -7.36 7.91 18.40
C PHE A 212 -6.39 7.99 17.23
N ASP A 213 -5.27 8.68 17.42
CA ASP A 213 -4.30 8.98 16.35
C ASP A 213 -2.98 8.21 16.55
N SER A 214 -3.08 6.97 17.10
CA SER A 214 -1.94 6.05 17.15
C SER A 214 -1.52 5.68 15.72
N VAL A 215 -0.27 5.29 15.54
CA VAL A 215 0.25 4.86 14.23
C VAL A 215 -0.61 3.76 13.62
N GLU A 216 -1.06 2.81 14.42
CA GLU A 216 -1.95 1.73 13.98
C GLU A 216 -3.31 2.26 13.51
N SER A 217 -3.90 3.22 14.25
CA SER A 217 -5.17 3.83 13.88
C SER A 217 -5.09 4.55 12.54
N GLU A 218 -4.04 5.35 12.34
CA GLU A 218 -3.80 6.10 11.11
C GLU A 218 -3.54 5.17 9.92
N ILE A 219 -2.69 4.15 10.10
CA ILE A 219 -2.43 3.16 9.06
C ILE A 219 -3.70 2.39 8.72
N ALA A 220 -4.47 1.94 9.72
CA ALA A 220 -5.71 1.22 9.50
C ALA A 220 -6.75 2.07 8.75
N HIS A 221 -6.90 3.35 9.13
CA HIS A 221 -7.77 4.30 8.46
C HIS A 221 -7.41 4.43 6.97
N LEU A 222 -6.14 4.61 6.65
CA LEU A 222 -5.66 4.71 5.27
C LEU A 222 -5.78 3.39 4.52
N ALA A 223 -5.45 2.25 5.14
CA ALA A 223 -5.53 0.93 4.52
C ALA A 223 -6.95 0.59 4.08
N PHE A 224 -7.96 0.88 4.89
CA PHE A 224 -9.37 0.67 4.51
C PHE A 224 -9.88 1.64 3.44
N SER A 225 -9.16 2.69 3.10
CA SER A 225 -9.45 3.53 1.92
C SER A 225 -9.09 2.85 0.60
N ILE A 226 -8.23 1.83 0.64
CA ILE A 226 -7.85 1.06 -0.54
C ILE A 226 -8.96 0.07 -0.89
N PRO A 227 -9.49 0.09 -2.13
CA PRO A 227 -10.53 -0.85 -2.54
C PRO A 227 -10.11 -2.30 -2.31
N ALA A 228 -11.06 -3.14 -1.88
CA ALA A 228 -10.92 -4.56 -1.58
C ALA A 228 -10.10 -4.93 -0.34
N VAL A 229 -9.53 -3.99 0.40
CA VAL A 229 -9.00 -4.28 1.74
C VAL A 229 -10.16 -4.63 2.68
N LYS A 230 -10.06 -5.78 3.37
CA LYS A 230 -11.11 -6.33 4.25
C LYS A 230 -10.63 -6.59 5.67
N GLY A 231 -9.35 -6.54 5.92
CA GLY A 231 -8.76 -6.75 7.24
C GLY A 231 -7.37 -6.17 7.30
N ILE A 232 -6.95 -5.85 8.51
CA ILE A 232 -5.60 -5.44 8.86
C ILE A 232 -5.28 -5.99 10.25
N GLU A 233 -4.06 -6.41 10.44
CA GLU A 233 -3.52 -6.85 11.71
C GLU A 233 -2.16 -6.19 11.93
N PHE A 234 -1.79 -5.98 13.19
CA PHE A 234 -0.50 -5.44 13.60
C PHE A 234 0.19 -6.42 14.55
N GLY A 235 1.50 -6.59 14.41
CA GLY A 235 2.27 -7.55 15.21
C GLY A 235 1.69 -8.96 15.10
N THR A 236 1.44 -9.59 16.22
CA THR A 236 0.83 -10.93 16.29
C THR A 236 -0.65 -10.95 15.85
N GLY A 237 -1.30 -9.79 15.76
CA GLY A 237 -2.68 -9.66 15.29
C GLY A 237 -3.66 -10.50 16.11
N PHE A 238 -4.59 -11.18 15.45
CA PHE A 238 -5.55 -12.06 16.12
C PHE A 238 -4.92 -13.28 16.82
N GLY A 239 -3.69 -13.65 16.47
CA GLY A 239 -2.93 -14.69 17.17
C GLY A 239 -2.68 -14.35 18.65
N PHE A 240 -2.71 -13.07 19.00
CA PHE A 240 -2.57 -12.57 20.37
C PHE A 240 -3.59 -13.16 21.34
N ALA A 241 -4.79 -13.50 20.86
CA ALA A 241 -5.85 -14.10 21.65
C ALA A 241 -5.48 -15.50 22.21
N GLY A 242 -4.49 -16.18 21.62
CA GLY A 242 -3.99 -17.47 22.05
C GLY A 242 -2.81 -17.41 23.03
N LEU A 243 -2.26 -16.21 23.27
CA LEU A 243 -1.08 -16.00 24.09
C LEU A 243 -1.45 -15.65 25.54
N ARG A 244 -0.58 -16.04 26.48
CA ARG A 244 -0.62 -15.50 27.83
C ARG A 244 0.03 -14.11 27.84
N GLY A 245 -0.37 -13.22 28.74
CA GLY A 245 0.21 -11.89 28.84
C GLY A 245 1.74 -11.86 28.99
N SER A 246 2.32 -12.85 29.66
CA SER A 246 3.77 -12.99 29.78
C SER A 246 4.48 -13.41 28.48
N GLU A 247 3.76 -14.07 27.57
CA GLU A 247 4.26 -14.50 26.26
C GLU A 247 4.08 -13.39 25.22
N ALA A 248 3.06 -12.57 25.43
CA ALA A 248 2.67 -11.46 24.56
C ALA A 248 3.43 -10.15 24.88
N ASN A 249 4.39 -10.17 25.78
CA ASN A 249 5.11 -8.99 26.24
C ASN A 249 6.40 -8.81 25.45
N ASP A 250 6.59 -7.61 24.88
CA ASP A 250 7.84 -7.26 24.18
C ASP A 250 8.94 -6.89 25.19
N ALA A 251 10.07 -7.60 25.10
CA ALA A 251 11.17 -7.41 26.02
C ALA A 251 12.13 -6.33 25.52
N PHE A 252 12.68 -5.55 26.44
CA PHE A 252 13.83 -4.71 26.13
C PHE A 252 15.06 -5.55 25.84
N ARG A 253 15.77 -5.22 24.77
CA ARG A 253 17.04 -5.87 24.38
C ARG A 253 18.12 -4.81 24.33
N MET A 254 19.36 -5.21 24.65
CA MET A 254 20.53 -4.36 24.48
C MET A 254 21.20 -4.74 23.17
N THR A 255 21.45 -3.75 22.31
CA THR A 255 22.22 -3.95 21.08
C THR A 255 23.70 -4.14 21.39
N ALA A 256 24.48 -4.60 20.41
CA ALA A 256 25.93 -4.75 20.56
C ALA A 256 26.64 -3.41 20.86
N GLU A 257 26.05 -2.30 20.41
CA GLU A 257 26.52 -0.93 20.63
C GLU A 257 26.08 -0.35 21.98
N GLY A 258 25.33 -1.12 22.79
CA GLY A 258 24.87 -0.71 24.12
C GLY A 258 23.61 0.14 24.12
N ALA A 259 22.89 0.22 23.00
CA ALA A 259 21.58 0.85 22.95
C ALA A 259 20.49 -0.10 23.48
N VAL A 260 19.51 0.43 24.20
CA VAL A 260 18.33 -0.33 24.61
C VAL A 260 17.26 -0.18 23.53
N VAL A 261 16.79 -1.31 23.02
CA VAL A 261 15.70 -1.38 22.04
C VAL A 261 14.59 -2.26 22.56
N LEU A 262 13.36 -1.94 22.20
CA LEU A 262 12.19 -2.76 22.49
C LEU A 262 11.98 -3.76 21.33
N SER A 263 11.69 -5.00 21.66
CA SER A 263 11.16 -5.96 20.68
C SER A 263 9.74 -5.54 20.29
N LEU A 264 9.41 -5.50 19.01
CA LEU A 264 8.07 -5.15 18.53
C LEU A 264 7.42 -6.34 17.79
N ILE A 265 7.67 -7.56 18.31
CA ILE A 265 7.18 -8.80 17.69
C ILE A 265 5.69 -9.00 17.98
N HIS A 266 5.27 -8.72 19.22
CA HIS A 266 3.92 -8.99 19.69
C HIS A 266 3.06 -7.74 19.70
N ILE A 267 3.62 -6.61 20.15
CA ILE A 267 2.92 -5.32 20.28
C ILE A 267 3.61 -4.33 19.36
N SER A 268 3.07 -4.07 18.19
CA SER A 268 3.62 -3.09 17.25
C SER A 268 3.21 -1.65 17.60
N GLU A 269 3.34 -1.25 18.87
CA GLU A 269 3.04 0.12 19.28
C GLU A 269 4.31 0.89 19.70
N PRO A 270 4.97 1.62 18.77
CA PRO A 270 6.03 2.55 19.15
C PRO A 270 5.51 3.77 19.91
N THR A 271 4.21 3.90 20.11
CA THR A 271 3.52 5.13 20.47
C THR A 271 2.95 5.16 21.88
N ARG A 272 2.96 4.06 22.63
CA ARG A 272 2.56 4.10 24.05
C ARG A 272 3.75 4.36 24.94
N PRO A 273 3.86 5.56 25.57
CA PRO A 273 4.69 5.72 26.74
C PRO A 273 4.03 4.92 27.88
N TYR A 274 4.72 3.93 28.38
CA TYR A 274 4.36 3.27 29.64
C TYR A 274 4.84 4.11 30.81
#